data_c05c81c5e42781c6ce8af83ad42d42fa
#
_entry.id   c05c81c5e42781c6ce8af83ad42d42fa
#
_cell.length_a   1.000
_cell.length_b   1.000
_cell.length_c   1.000
_cell.angle_alpha   90.00
_cell.angle_beta   90.00
_cell.angle_gamma   90.00
#
_symmetry.space_group_name_H-M   'P 1'
#
loop_
_entity.id
_entity.type
_entity.pdbx_description
1 polymer ?
#
loop_
_entity_poly.entity_id
_entity_poly.type
_entity_poly.pdbx_seq_one_letter_code
_entity_poly.pdbx_strand_id
1 'polypeptide(L)'
;MITLPLAPEVPPALVRPVITNPRPREVSFGTVAGRTGAGVTRIVVRVDGVTKADVALDIGRHRAFSPPTPFRIRVQLPPRDVTIRVITYNAAGQSTSRSVGPVYGLPQAGFPVPIESIEDPVLARRIKELVRGYPGPAGVFVQDLRSGRGAAWNARARFQAASTLKLGIALEVLRVLHGKPPPGTELANLFRRMLVYSDNQAANDLEIWLGGSTIGGAARVNATLQTLGLSGTHMYGGYIIGTAAQRPIPLRVESQPPYFTFGKFTTAWDLARLHRLFHRAAVGTGSLMRLPGQFTPSDARYVLYTLAHARDPGKLDRYIGAERGVSVLHKAGWITHARHDSGLVFWKQGAFVVTVMTWNWGEAGASSDVLAGRIARAALRRYSAVAGRRPDPHEWLIQS
;
A
#
# COMPACT_ATOMS: atom_id res chain seq x y z
N MET A 1 51.71 -49.93 10.45
CA MET A 1 51.12 -48.61 10.22
C MET A 1 49.78 -48.53 10.96
N ILE A 2 49.74 -47.86 12.10
CA ILE A 2 48.50 -47.70 12.90
C ILE A 2 47.80 -46.48 12.34
N THR A 3 46.69 -46.69 11.61
CA THR A 3 45.78 -45.60 11.21
C THR A 3 45.04 -45.16 12.46
N LEU A 4 45.40 -43.98 13.00
CA LEU A 4 44.61 -43.31 14.03
C LEU A 4 43.26 -42.97 13.44
N PRO A 5 42.13 -43.22 14.16
CA PRO A 5 40.83 -42.79 13.72
C PRO A 5 40.80 -41.27 13.69
N LEU A 6 40.38 -40.71 12.55
CA LEU A 6 40.13 -39.26 12.41
C LEU A 6 39.17 -38.83 13.51
N ALA A 7 39.58 -37.83 14.30
CA ALA A 7 38.71 -37.25 15.32
C ALA A 7 37.38 -36.84 14.64
N PRO A 8 36.23 -37.12 15.32
CA PRO A 8 34.93 -36.72 14.75
C PRO A 8 34.94 -35.21 14.57
N GLU A 9 34.75 -34.77 13.30
CA GLU A 9 34.62 -33.34 12.99
C GLU A 9 33.42 -32.77 13.76
N VAL A 10 33.70 -31.83 14.66
CA VAL A 10 32.66 -31.13 15.41
C VAL A 10 31.89 -30.26 14.43
N PRO A 11 30.57 -30.48 14.22
CA PRO A 11 29.81 -29.67 13.31
C PRO A 11 29.85 -28.20 13.73
N PRO A 12 29.99 -27.27 12.81
CA PRO A 12 30.07 -25.83 13.11
C PRO A 12 28.82 -25.38 13.87
N ALA A 13 29.01 -24.47 14.83
CA ALA A 13 27.92 -23.91 15.61
C ALA A 13 26.84 -23.33 14.71
N LEU A 14 25.56 -23.61 15.01
CA LEU A 14 24.42 -23.16 14.22
C LEU A 14 24.31 -21.64 14.29
N VAL A 15 24.53 -20.98 13.15
CA VAL A 15 24.37 -19.52 13.00
C VAL A 15 22.89 -19.18 12.80
N ARG A 16 22.43 -18.13 13.45
CA ARG A 16 21.05 -17.64 13.33
C ARG A 16 20.72 -17.28 11.87
N PRO A 17 19.52 -17.65 11.37
CA PRO A 17 19.09 -17.28 10.03
C PRO A 17 18.98 -15.75 9.90
N VAL A 18 19.25 -15.23 8.70
CA VAL A 18 19.02 -13.84 8.33
C VAL A 18 17.73 -13.77 7.54
N ILE A 19 16.76 -12.97 8.00
CA ILE A 19 15.52 -12.68 7.26
C ILE A 19 15.72 -11.36 6.52
N THR A 20 15.64 -11.39 5.18
CA THR A 20 15.79 -10.21 4.33
C THR A 20 14.45 -9.65 3.87
N ASN A 21 13.39 -10.47 3.87
CA ASN A 21 12.02 -10.11 3.52
C ASN A 21 11.01 -11.00 4.28
N PRO A 22 9.97 -10.43 4.92
CA PRO A 22 9.76 -9.00 5.12
C PRO A 22 10.70 -8.42 6.18
N ARG A 23 10.74 -7.09 6.27
CA ARG A 23 11.37 -6.36 7.38
C ARG A 23 10.28 -5.87 8.36
N PRO A 24 10.64 -5.47 9.59
CA PRO A 24 9.68 -4.90 10.53
C PRO A 24 8.94 -3.69 9.95
N ARG A 25 7.65 -3.57 10.27
CA ARG A 25 6.77 -2.50 9.78
C ARG A 25 6.68 -2.46 8.26
N GLU A 26 6.52 -3.61 7.64
CA GLU A 26 6.22 -3.77 6.22
C GLU A 26 4.96 -4.60 6.02
N VAL A 27 4.27 -4.40 4.90
CA VAL A 27 3.29 -5.38 4.44
C VAL A 27 4.00 -6.58 3.82
N SER A 28 3.36 -7.75 3.87
CA SER A 28 3.88 -8.95 3.21
C SER A 28 2.76 -9.74 2.55
N PHE A 29 2.97 -10.10 1.30
CA PHE A 29 2.12 -11.03 0.54
C PHE A 29 2.47 -12.51 0.82
N GLY A 30 3.06 -12.79 1.99
CA GLY A 30 3.37 -14.14 2.43
C GLY A 30 4.72 -14.70 1.96
N THR A 31 5.57 -13.92 1.31
CA THR A 31 6.93 -14.37 0.99
C THR A 31 7.87 -14.10 2.16
N VAL A 32 8.48 -15.16 2.70
CA VAL A 32 9.54 -15.10 3.71
C VAL A 32 10.84 -15.53 3.02
N ALA A 33 11.82 -14.64 2.97
CA ALA A 33 13.10 -14.90 2.32
C ALA A 33 14.28 -14.47 3.18
N GLY A 34 15.42 -15.14 2.96
CA GLY A 34 16.62 -14.88 3.72
C GLY A 34 17.76 -15.85 3.39
N ARG A 35 18.67 -16.02 4.36
CA ARG A 35 19.76 -16.98 4.28
C ARG A 35 19.84 -17.78 5.57
N THR A 36 20.14 -19.09 5.45
CA THR A 36 20.44 -19.96 6.60
C THR A 36 21.90 -19.79 7.03
N GLY A 37 22.23 -20.29 8.21
CA GLY A 37 23.63 -20.65 8.53
C GLY A 37 24.09 -21.88 7.75
N ALA A 38 25.38 -22.21 7.89
CA ALA A 38 25.93 -23.46 7.36
C ALA A 38 25.32 -24.69 8.08
N GLY A 39 25.29 -25.86 7.40
CA GLY A 39 24.82 -27.12 7.97
C GLY A 39 23.34 -27.24 8.27
N VAL A 40 22.51 -26.28 7.81
CA VAL A 40 21.05 -26.30 8.01
C VAL A 40 20.42 -27.30 7.04
N THR A 41 19.59 -28.22 7.60
CA THR A 41 18.89 -29.29 6.85
C THR A 41 17.38 -29.07 6.76
N ARG A 42 16.82 -28.21 7.64
CA ARG A 42 15.36 -27.98 7.71
C ARG A 42 15.06 -26.56 8.14
N ILE A 43 14.02 -25.97 7.56
CA ILE A 43 13.51 -24.64 7.90
C ILE A 43 12.03 -24.76 8.29
N VAL A 44 11.69 -24.24 9.46
CA VAL A 44 10.29 -24.09 9.92
C VAL A 44 9.95 -22.63 9.99
N VAL A 45 8.81 -22.24 9.40
CA VAL A 45 8.26 -20.87 9.50
C VAL A 45 7.01 -20.90 10.36
N ARG A 46 7.04 -20.14 11.46
CA ARG A 46 5.87 -19.91 12.31
C ARG A 46 5.35 -18.49 12.20
N VAL A 47 4.04 -18.36 12.26
CA VAL A 47 3.34 -17.06 12.30
C VAL A 47 2.52 -17.04 13.59
N ASP A 48 2.82 -16.09 14.47
CA ASP A 48 2.23 -15.99 15.83
C ASP A 48 2.24 -17.35 16.58
N GLY A 49 3.37 -18.04 16.52
CA GLY A 49 3.57 -19.35 17.15
C GLY A 49 3.04 -20.56 16.36
N VAL A 50 2.16 -20.36 15.36
CA VAL A 50 1.58 -21.43 14.55
C VAL A 50 2.49 -21.78 13.38
N THR A 51 2.85 -23.06 13.20
CA THR A 51 3.64 -23.53 12.05
C THR A 51 2.84 -23.36 10.75
N LYS A 52 3.41 -22.64 9.78
CA LYS A 52 2.84 -22.38 8.46
C LYS A 52 3.60 -23.04 7.31
N ALA A 53 4.87 -23.33 7.53
CA ALA A 53 5.68 -24.11 6.60
C ALA A 53 6.73 -24.90 7.35
N ASP A 54 7.08 -26.06 6.80
CA ASP A 54 8.10 -26.97 7.28
C ASP A 54 8.77 -27.57 6.05
N VAL A 55 10.03 -27.17 5.79
CA VAL A 55 10.73 -27.44 4.54
C VAL A 55 12.06 -28.11 4.83
N ALA A 56 12.23 -29.34 4.35
CA ALA A 56 13.54 -29.98 4.29
C ALA A 56 14.37 -29.35 3.17
N LEU A 57 15.65 -29.09 3.42
CA LEU A 57 16.60 -28.65 2.41
C LEU A 57 17.34 -29.86 1.84
N ASP A 58 17.37 -29.96 0.53
CA ASP A 58 18.24 -30.92 -0.14
C ASP A 58 19.68 -30.36 -0.18
N ILE A 59 20.50 -30.84 0.72
CA ILE A 59 21.90 -30.41 0.88
C ILE A 59 22.91 -31.44 0.38
N GLY A 60 22.45 -32.43 -0.39
CA GLY A 60 23.32 -33.47 -0.96
C GLY A 60 24.02 -34.35 0.11
N ARG A 61 25.09 -35.05 -0.29
CA ARG A 61 25.79 -36.00 0.58
C ARG A 61 26.63 -35.36 1.68
N HIS A 62 26.97 -34.07 1.61
CA HIS A 62 27.83 -33.36 2.58
C HIS A 62 27.00 -32.52 3.58
N ARG A 63 26.11 -33.15 4.33
CA ARG A 63 25.15 -32.49 5.23
C ARG A 63 25.76 -31.57 6.31
N ALA A 64 26.97 -31.86 6.80
CA ALA A 64 27.61 -31.10 7.87
C ALA A 64 28.26 -29.79 7.41
N PHE A 65 28.62 -29.66 6.14
CA PHE A 65 29.41 -28.55 5.62
C PHE A 65 28.72 -27.73 4.50
N SER A 66 27.41 -27.88 4.33
CA SER A 66 26.71 -27.07 3.32
C SER A 66 26.84 -25.56 3.64
N PRO A 67 27.17 -24.74 2.61
CA PRO A 67 27.33 -23.30 2.80
C PRO A 67 25.99 -22.62 3.17
N PRO A 68 26.03 -21.37 3.68
CA PRO A 68 24.82 -20.61 3.91
C PRO A 68 23.94 -20.55 2.68
N THR A 69 22.73 -21.10 2.76
CA THR A 69 21.82 -21.27 1.63
C THR A 69 20.71 -20.21 1.63
N PRO A 70 20.44 -19.54 0.49
CA PRO A 70 19.29 -18.66 0.39
C PRO A 70 18.01 -19.48 0.44
N PHE A 71 16.98 -18.93 1.09
CA PHE A 71 15.64 -19.52 1.13
C PHE A 71 14.58 -18.51 0.72
N ARG A 72 13.50 -19.03 0.12
CA ARG A 72 12.28 -18.27 -0.20
C ARG A 72 11.08 -19.18 0.01
N ILE A 73 10.33 -18.94 1.07
CA ILE A 73 9.19 -19.76 1.49
C ILE A 73 7.93 -18.92 1.42
N ARG A 74 6.83 -19.48 0.88
CA ARG A 74 5.53 -18.84 0.85
C ARG A 74 4.66 -19.37 1.98
N VAL A 75 4.04 -18.45 2.73
CA VAL A 75 3.11 -18.76 3.82
C VAL A 75 1.86 -17.89 3.70
N GLN A 76 0.72 -18.38 4.16
CA GLN A 76 -0.47 -17.55 4.26
C GLN A 76 -0.40 -16.70 5.53
N LEU A 77 -0.64 -15.41 5.38
CA LEU A 77 -0.68 -14.45 6.48
C LEU A 77 -2.12 -13.93 6.68
N PRO A 78 -2.58 -13.76 7.92
CA PRO A 78 -3.85 -13.09 8.20
C PRO A 78 -3.72 -11.57 7.93
N PRO A 79 -4.83 -10.88 7.61
CA PRO A 79 -4.84 -9.45 7.31
C PRO A 79 -4.77 -8.60 8.59
N ARG A 80 -3.68 -8.71 9.31
CA ARG A 80 -3.34 -7.99 10.53
C ARG A 80 -1.85 -8.04 10.79
N ASP A 81 -1.39 -7.33 11.81
CA ASP A 81 -0.02 -7.47 12.31
C ASP A 81 0.25 -8.87 12.84
N VAL A 82 1.39 -9.41 12.45
CA VAL A 82 1.90 -10.73 12.88
C VAL A 82 3.39 -10.66 13.18
N THR A 83 3.84 -11.64 13.96
CA THR A 83 5.27 -11.94 14.13
C THR A 83 5.60 -13.23 13.37
N ILE A 84 6.58 -13.15 12.49
CA ILE A 84 7.09 -14.29 11.72
C ILE A 84 8.39 -14.77 12.39
N ARG A 85 8.46 -16.06 12.73
CA ARG A 85 9.66 -16.70 13.28
C ARG A 85 10.15 -17.76 12.31
N VAL A 86 11.41 -17.65 11.91
CA VAL A 86 12.12 -18.65 11.11
C VAL A 86 13.01 -19.45 12.07
N ILE A 87 12.84 -20.76 12.09
CA ILE A 87 13.61 -21.71 12.89
C ILE A 87 14.36 -22.61 11.91
N THR A 88 15.66 -22.74 12.10
CA THR A 88 16.53 -23.61 11.29
C THR A 88 17.07 -24.73 12.14
N TYR A 89 17.16 -25.93 11.58
CA TYR A 89 17.67 -27.14 12.24
C TYR A 89 18.85 -27.72 11.43
N ASN A 90 19.83 -28.27 12.14
CA ASN A 90 20.87 -29.10 11.53
C ASN A 90 20.49 -30.60 11.55
N ALA A 91 21.37 -31.48 11.03
CA ALA A 91 21.12 -32.91 11.00
C ALA A 91 21.08 -33.55 12.38
N ALA A 92 21.69 -32.94 13.40
CA ALA A 92 21.66 -33.41 14.79
C ALA A 92 20.39 -32.93 15.54
N GLY A 93 19.46 -32.26 14.89
CA GLY A 93 18.23 -31.76 15.52
C GLY A 93 18.39 -30.47 16.34
N GLN A 94 19.62 -29.93 16.45
CA GLN A 94 19.83 -28.65 17.12
C GLN A 94 19.17 -27.52 16.30
N SER A 95 18.69 -26.49 16.99
CA SER A 95 17.98 -25.39 16.31
C SER A 95 18.42 -24.00 16.73
N THR A 96 18.25 -23.06 15.82
CA THR A 96 18.37 -21.62 16.10
C THR A 96 17.25 -20.88 15.39
N SER A 97 16.94 -19.62 15.78
CA SER A 97 15.82 -18.91 15.20
C SER A 97 16.01 -17.40 15.15
N ARG A 98 15.29 -16.78 14.23
CA ARG A 98 15.13 -15.33 14.12
C ARG A 98 13.65 -14.98 13.97
N SER A 99 13.22 -13.90 14.65
CA SER A 99 11.87 -13.35 14.49
C SER A 99 11.93 -12.00 13.78
N VAL A 100 10.87 -11.67 13.04
CA VAL A 100 10.61 -10.39 12.43
C VAL A 100 9.15 -9.99 12.67
N GLY A 101 8.92 -8.74 13.07
CA GLY A 101 7.59 -8.18 13.33
C GLY A 101 7.69 -6.78 13.95
N PRO A 102 6.56 -6.04 14.00
CA PRO A 102 5.30 -6.40 13.36
C PRO A 102 5.39 -6.36 11.83
N VAL A 103 4.66 -7.26 11.18
CA VAL A 103 4.49 -7.36 9.72
C VAL A 103 3.01 -7.46 9.42
N TYR A 104 2.47 -6.59 8.57
CA TYR A 104 1.06 -6.67 8.20
C TYR A 104 0.85 -7.66 7.07
N GLY A 105 0.05 -8.70 7.30
CA GLY A 105 -0.25 -9.72 6.31
C GLY A 105 -1.20 -9.23 5.24
N LEU A 106 -0.93 -9.59 3.99
CA LEU A 106 -1.83 -9.38 2.85
C LEU A 106 -2.04 -10.70 2.11
N PRO A 107 -3.23 -10.91 1.49
CA PRO A 107 -3.51 -12.13 0.75
C PRO A 107 -2.58 -12.26 -0.47
N GLN A 108 -2.12 -13.48 -0.75
CA GLN A 108 -1.26 -13.76 -1.91
C GLN A 108 -1.92 -13.39 -3.25
N ALA A 109 -3.24 -13.52 -3.34
CA ALA A 109 -4.00 -13.12 -4.52
C ALA A 109 -3.94 -11.61 -4.81
N GLY A 110 -3.61 -10.79 -3.80
CA GLY A 110 -3.36 -9.35 -3.95
C GLY A 110 -1.95 -9.00 -4.41
N PHE A 111 -1.09 -10.00 -4.71
CA PHE A 111 0.26 -9.76 -5.24
C PHE A 111 0.19 -9.02 -6.58
N PRO A 112 0.97 -7.94 -6.78
CA PRO A 112 0.95 -7.14 -8.00
C PRO A 112 1.30 -7.94 -9.26
N VAL A 113 0.47 -7.80 -10.28
CA VAL A 113 0.69 -8.37 -11.62
C VAL A 113 0.58 -7.27 -12.68
N PRO A 114 1.19 -7.42 -13.86
CA PRO A 114 0.90 -6.56 -15.01
C PRO A 114 -0.57 -6.71 -15.39
N ILE A 115 -1.25 -5.57 -15.61
CA ILE A 115 -2.65 -5.53 -16.03
C ILE A 115 -2.85 -4.53 -17.15
N GLU A 116 -3.77 -4.81 -18.04
CA GLU A 116 -4.36 -3.86 -18.96
C GLU A 116 -5.66 -3.33 -18.37
N SER A 117 -5.97 -2.05 -18.64
CA SER A 117 -7.20 -1.46 -18.14
C SER A 117 -8.36 -1.85 -19.03
N ILE A 118 -9.38 -2.45 -18.44
CA ILE A 118 -10.59 -2.93 -19.11
C ILE A 118 -11.80 -2.29 -18.43
N GLU A 119 -12.73 -1.73 -19.18
CA GLU A 119 -13.97 -1.21 -18.61
C GLU A 119 -14.86 -2.36 -18.10
N ASP A 120 -15.46 -2.19 -16.92
CA ASP A 120 -16.51 -3.03 -16.38
C ASP A 120 -17.85 -2.29 -16.48
N PRO A 121 -18.67 -2.54 -17.51
CA PRO A 121 -19.90 -1.78 -17.73
C PRO A 121 -20.94 -1.98 -16.64
N VAL A 122 -20.93 -3.11 -15.95
CA VAL A 122 -21.84 -3.39 -14.81
C VAL A 122 -21.46 -2.50 -13.63
N LEU A 123 -20.16 -2.43 -13.31
CA LEU A 123 -19.66 -1.56 -12.25
C LEU A 123 -19.82 -0.08 -12.61
N ALA A 124 -19.56 0.29 -13.87
CA ALA A 124 -19.73 1.66 -14.36
C ALA A 124 -21.16 2.16 -14.19
N ARG A 125 -22.15 1.34 -14.58
CA ARG A 125 -23.57 1.63 -14.38
C ARG A 125 -23.90 1.82 -12.90
N ARG A 126 -23.41 0.92 -12.05
CA ARG A 126 -23.65 0.99 -10.61
C ARG A 126 -23.03 2.24 -9.97
N ILE A 127 -21.82 2.62 -10.37
CA ILE A 127 -21.17 3.86 -9.90
C ILE A 127 -21.99 5.07 -10.33
N LYS A 128 -22.43 5.12 -11.58
CA LYS A 128 -23.28 6.21 -12.11
C LYS A 128 -24.57 6.37 -11.30
N GLU A 129 -25.23 5.29 -10.95
CA GLU A 129 -26.44 5.32 -10.09
C GLU A 129 -26.13 5.89 -8.70
N LEU A 130 -25.06 5.42 -8.06
CA LEU A 130 -24.66 5.87 -6.74
C LEU A 130 -24.28 7.36 -6.72
N VAL A 131 -23.54 7.83 -7.73
CA VAL A 131 -23.12 9.23 -7.85
C VAL A 131 -24.30 10.13 -8.13
N ARG A 132 -25.26 9.71 -8.94
CA ARG A 132 -26.50 10.50 -9.19
C ARG A 132 -27.32 10.76 -7.91
N GLY A 133 -27.22 9.89 -6.92
CA GLY A 133 -27.87 10.07 -5.61
C GLY A 133 -27.05 10.93 -4.63
N TYR A 134 -25.90 11.47 -5.02
CA TYR A 134 -25.08 12.35 -4.20
C TYR A 134 -25.36 13.82 -4.53
N PRO A 135 -25.55 14.70 -3.52
CA PRO A 135 -25.95 16.10 -3.75
C PRO A 135 -24.74 17.00 -4.08
N GLY A 136 -23.95 16.65 -5.07
CA GLY A 136 -22.79 17.43 -5.50
C GLY A 136 -21.91 16.74 -6.51
N PRO A 137 -20.84 17.39 -6.99
CA PRO A 137 -19.87 16.77 -7.87
C PRO A 137 -19.11 15.63 -7.17
N ALA A 138 -18.90 14.54 -7.90
CA ALA A 138 -18.05 13.43 -7.46
C ALA A 138 -17.10 13.00 -8.57
N GLY A 139 -15.90 12.57 -8.18
CA GLY A 139 -14.91 11.92 -9.01
C GLY A 139 -14.61 10.54 -8.46
N VAL A 140 -14.69 9.51 -9.31
CA VAL A 140 -14.53 8.12 -8.90
C VAL A 140 -13.59 7.40 -9.86
N PHE A 141 -12.69 6.61 -9.31
CA PHE A 141 -11.91 5.61 -10.04
C PHE A 141 -11.84 4.32 -9.25
N VAL A 142 -12.16 3.21 -9.90
CA VAL A 142 -12.07 1.87 -9.30
C VAL A 142 -11.46 0.92 -10.30
N GLN A 143 -10.49 0.08 -9.88
CA GLN A 143 -9.91 -0.93 -10.75
C GLN A 143 -9.45 -2.16 -9.97
N ASP A 144 -9.87 -3.33 -10.40
CA ASP A 144 -9.32 -4.61 -9.96
C ASP A 144 -7.86 -4.75 -10.43
N LEU A 145 -6.95 -5.05 -9.51
CA LEU A 145 -5.51 -5.06 -9.77
C LEU A 145 -5.00 -6.43 -10.25
N ARG A 146 -5.90 -7.36 -10.51
CA ARG A 146 -5.59 -8.66 -11.09
C ARG A 146 -6.12 -8.81 -12.50
N SER A 147 -7.36 -8.42 -12.75
CA SER A 147 -8.00 -8.50 -14.06
C SER A 147 -7.88 -7.24 -14.89
N GLY A 148 -7.59 -6.09 -14.26
CA GLY A 148 -7.61 -4.78 -14.90
C GLY A 148 -9.01 -4.20 -15.11
N ARG A 149 -10.07 -4.94 -14.80
CA ARG A 149 -11.46 -4.47 -14.90
C ARG A 149 -11.69 -3.28 -13.97
N GLY A 150 -12.33 -2.24 -14.47
CA GLY A 150 -12.57 -1.04 -13.67
C GLY A 150 -13.68 -0.17 -14.20
N ALA A 151 -13.97 0.87 -13.45
CA ALA A 151 -14.93 1.89 -13.85
C ALA A 151 -14.51 3.26 -13.32
N ALA A 152 -14.92 4.29 -14.01
CA ALA A 152 -14.59 5.66 -13.67
C ALA A 152 -15.81 6.58 -13.87
N TRP A 153 -15.86 7.62 -13.03
CA TRP A 153 -16.80 8.72 -13.18
C TRP A 153 -16.07 10.01 -12.87
N ASN A 154 -16.02 10.98 -13.80
CA ASN A 154 -15.29 12.24 -13.63
C ASN A 154 -13.89 12.06 -13.01
N ALA A 155 -13.21 10.95 -13.32
CA ALA A 155 -11.99 10.56 -12.62
C ALA A 155 -10.82 11.54 -12.83
N ARG A 156 -10.87 12.36 -13.88
CA ARG A 156 -9.87 13.40 -14.17
C ARG A 156 -10.29 14.80 -13.71
N ALA A 157 -11.46 14.93 -13.12
CA ALA A 157 -11.89 16.16 -12.48
C ALA A 157 -10.97 16.51 -11.32
N ARG A 158 -10.56 17.76 -11.23
CA ARG A 158 -9.70 18.27 -10.16
C ARG A 158 -10.55 18.66 -8.95
N PHE A 159 -10.15 18.16 -7.80
CA PHE A 159 -10.74 18.51 -6.52
C PHE A 159 -9.67 19.09 -5.60
N GLN A 160 -10.04 19.92 -4.64
CA GLN A 160 -9.12 20.30 -3.57
C GLN A 160 -8.66 19.03 -2.84
N ALA A 161 -7.35 18.80 -2.82
CA ALA A 161 -6.81 17.50 -2.43
C ALA A 161 -6.96 17.17 -0.95
N ALA A 162 -7.09 18.19 -0.09
CA ALA A 162 -7.05 18.04 1.36
C ALA A 162 -5.84 17.17 1.79
N SER A 163 -6.00 16.29 2.77
CA SER A 163 -4.92 15.43 3.28
C SER A 163 -4.56 14.24 2.41
N THR A 164 -5.22 14.01 1.27
CA THR A 164 -4.85 12.87 0.40
C THR A 164 -3.46 13.02 -0.21
N LEU A 165 -2.98 14.25 -0.43
CA LEU A 165 -1.64 14.51 -0.96
C LEU A 165 -0.50 14.30 0.05
N LYS A 166 -0.77 14.01 1.31
CA LYS A 166 0.24 13.54 2.28
C LYS A 166 0.95 12.26 1.79
N LEU A 167 0.32 11.51 0.88
CA LEU A 167 0.97 10.41 0.15
C LEU A 167 2.14 10.88 -0.72
N GLY A 168 2.03 12.04 -1.34
CA GLY A 168 3.12 12.64 -2.12
C GLY A 168 4.30 13.05 -1.24
N ILE A 169 4.03 13.63 -0.06
CA ILE A 169 5.05 13.94 0.93
C ILE A 169 5.75 12.66 1.38
N ALA A 170 4.99 11.62 1.70
CA ALA A 170 5.55 10.33 2.13
C ALA A 170 6.47 9.71 1.08
N LEU A 171 6.09 9.78 -0.20
CA LEU A 171 6.92 9.33 -1.31
C LEU A 171 8.25 10.08 -1.36
N GLU A 172 8.19 11.42 -1.30
CA GLU A 172 9.38 12.27 -1.41
C GLU A 172 10.31 12.10 -0.22
N VAL A 173 9.78 11.99 1.00
CA VAL A 173 10.57 11.73 2.21
C VAL A 173 11.39 10.44 2.07
N LEU A 174 10.76 9.35 1.66
CA LEU A 174 11.45 8.06 1.52
C LEU A 174 12.47 8.08 0.38
N ARG A 175 12.17 8.79 -0.71
CA ARG A 175 13.07 8.98 -1.85
C ARG A 175 14.34 9.74 -1.44
N VAL A 176 14.19 10.85 -0.70
CA VAL A 176 15.31 11.68 -0.24
C VAL A 176 16.12 10.98 0.84
N LEU A 177 15.46 10.25 1.72
CA LEU A 177 16.12 9.51 2.81
C LEU A 177 16.84 8.24 2.31
N HIS A 178 16.58 7.81 1.07
CA HIS A 178 17.05 6.52 0.53
C HIS A 178 16.67 5.31 1.40
N GLY A 179 15.49 5.35 2.00
CA GLY A 179 15.01 4.31 2.90
C GLY A 179 13.95 4.76 3.89
N LYS A 180 13.63 3.84 4.81
CA LYS A 180 12.69 4.11 5.89
C LYS A 180 13.33 4.99 6.97
N PRO A 181 12.57 5.92 7.57
CA PRO A 181 13.05 6.65 8.74
C PRO A 181 13.47 5.67 9.84
N PRO A 182 14.65 5.85 10.48
CA PRO A 182 15.08 4.97 11.56
C PRO A 182 14.08 4.96 12.71
N PRO A 183 13.75 3.81 13.27
CA PRO A 183 12.83 3.71 14.39
C PRO A 183 13.30 4.55 15.60
N GLY A 184 12.35 5.23 16.26
CA GLY A 184 12.64 6.07 17.41
C GLY A 184 13.12 7.50 17.09
N THR A 185 13.32 7.83 15.81
CA THR A 185 13.68 9.19 15.40
C THR A 185 12.44 10.08 15.26
N GLU A 186 12.63 11.40 15.36
CA GLU A 186 11.57 12.38 15.13
C GLU A 186 11.01 12.26 13.70
N LEU A 187 11.85 12.03 12.71
CA LEU A 187 11.40 11.81 11.32
C LEU A 187 10.44 10.62 11.19
N ALA A 188 10.69 9.51 11.91
CA ALA A 188 9.80 8.36 11.95
C ALA A 188 8.47 8.69 12.64
N ASN A 189 8.51 9.51 13.69
CA ASN A 189 7.34 9.98 14.42
C ASN A 189 6.48 10.89 13.53
N LEU A 190 7.08 11.90 12.89
CA LEU A 190 6.41 12.81 11.96
C LEU A 190 5.76 12.03 10.78
N PHE A 191 6.50 11.12 10.17
CA PHE A 191 5.98 10.29 9.08
C PHE A 191 4.74 9.50 9.51
N ARG A 192 4.79 8.88 10.70
CA ARG A 192 3.68 8.12 11.26
C ARG A 192 2.49 9.04 11.60
N ARG A 193 2.73 10.17 12.27
CA ARG A 193 1.67 11.15 12.62
C ARG A 193 0.95 11.66 11.38
N MET A 194 1.70 12.01 10.34
CA MET A 194 1.16 12.50 9.07
C MET A 194 0.25 11.48 8.38
N LEU A 195 0.67 10.21 8.28
CA LEU A 195 -0.10 9.21 7.52
C LEU A 195 -1.17 8.52 8.36
N VAL A 196 -0.89 8.19 9.64
CA VAL A 196 -1.82 7.43 10.49
C VAL A 196 -2.90 8.34 11.07
N TYR A 197 -2.53 9.52 11.57
CA TYR A 197 -3.47 10.45 12.21
C TYR A 197 -3.84 11.64 11.33
N SER A 198 -3.29 11.70 10.13
CA SER A 198 -3.49 12.83 9.23
C SER A 198 -3.05 14.19 9.80
N ASP A 199 -2.08 14.19 10.70
CA ASP A 199 -1.57 15.37 11.40
C ASP A 199 -1.01 16.40 10.42
N ASN A 200 -1.52 17.64 10.51
CA ASN A 200 -1.15 18.74 9.62
C ASN A 200 0.22 19.33 9.98
N GLN A 201 0.54 19.46 11.29
CA GLN A 201 1.84 19.95 11.72
C GLN A 201 2.95 19.00 11.26
N ALA A 202 2.77 17.70 11.47
CA ALA A 202 3.74 16.72 11.01
C ALA A 202 3.95 16.76 9.49
N ALA A 203 2.91 17.06 8.70
CA ALA A 203 3.04 17.25 7.26
C ALA A 203 3.87 18.50 6.93
N ASN A 204 3.59 19.62 7.61
CA ASN A 204 4.35 20.87 7.43
C ASN A 204 5.82 20.71 7.82
N ASP A 205 6.10 20.04 8.94
CA ASP A 205 7.46 19.79 9.41
C ASP A 205 8.25 18.91 8.42
N LEU A 206 7.58 17.92 7.80
CA LEU A 206 8.18 17.10 6.74
C LEU A 206 8.41 17.89 5.45
N GLU A 207 7.50 18.80 5.05
CA GLU A 207 7.73 19.70 3.91
C GLU A 207 8.92 20.64 4.19
N ILE A 208 9.02 21.20 5.41
CA ILE A 208 10.17 22.03 5.83
C ILE A 208 11.46 21.21 5.79
N TRP A 209 11.44 20.00 6.32
CA TRP A 209 12.59 19.09 6.26
C TRP A 209 13.03 18.80 4.83
N LEU A 210 12.08 18.62 3.90
CA LEU A 210 12.36 18.36 2.48
C LEU A 210 12.95 19.56 1.74
N GLY A 211 12.48 20.76 1.99
CA GLY A 211 12.79 21.92 1.15
C GLY A 211 13.11 23.24 1.87
N GLY A 212 13.37 23.21 3.19
CA GLY A 212 13.67 24.40 4.00
C GLY A 212 12.43 25.25 4.32
N SER A 213 11.31 25.02 3.65
CA SER A 213 10.01 25.65 3.87
C SER A 213 8.91 24.75 3.35
N THR A 214 7.64 25.01 3.72
CA THR A 214 6.51 24.28 3.18
C THR A 214 6.35 24.49 1.66
N ILE A 215 6.69 25.65 1.14
CA ILE A 215 6.70 25.93 -0.30
C ILE A 215 7.80 25.15 -1.01
N GLY A 216 9.02 25.14 -0.43
CA GLY A 216 10.15 24.38 -0.97
C GLY A 216 9.90 22.87 -0.97
N GLY A 217 9.31 22.34 0.11
CA GLY A 217 8.90 20.95 0.20
C GLY A 217 7.83 20.58 -0.83
N ALA A 218 6.80 21.43 -0.97
CA ALA A 218 5.75 21.27 -1.98
C ALA A 218 6.32 21.25 -3.40
N ALA A 219 7.30 22.13 -3.71
CA ALA A 219 7.94 22.16 -5.02
C ALA A 219 8.67 20.83 -5.33
N ARG A 220 9.37 20.23 -4.35
CA ARG A 220 10.02 18.93 -4.51
C ARG A 220 9.00 17.80 -4.74
N VAL A 221 7.91 17.79 -3.96
CA VAL A 221 6.82 16.83 -4.14
C VAL A 221 6.24 16.94 -5.55
N ASN A 222 5.96 18.16 -6.02
CA ASN A 222 5.44 18.39 -7.36
C ASN A 222 6.37 17.88 -8.46
N ALA A 223 7.68 18.13 -8.37
CA ALA A 223 8.65 17.64 -9.33
C ALA A 223 8.62 16.10 -9.44
N THR A 224 8.55 15.42 -8.31
CA THR A 224 8.45 13.95 -8.25
C THR A 224 7.12 13.46 -8.84
N LEU A 225 5.98 14.09 -8.48
CA LEU A 225 4.67 13.71 -9.02
C LEU A 225 4.58 13.91 -10.53
N GLN A 226 5.15 15.00 -11.07
CA GLN A 226 5.23 15.27 -12.50
C GLN A 226 6.08 14.23 -13.23
N THR A 227 7.25 13.86 -12.69
CA THR A 227 8.09 12.78 -13.23
C THR A 227 7.33 11.45 -13.33
N LEU A 228 6.40 11.21 -12.41
CA LEU A 228 5.53 10.04 -12.43
C LEU A 228 4.31 10.21 -13.37
N GLY A 229 4.15 11.36 -14.00
CA GLY A 229 3.05 11.67 -14.89
C GLY A 229 1.70 11.88 -14.18
N LEU A 230 1.72 12.35 -12.94
CA LEU A 230 0.53 12.72 -12.15
C LEU A 230 0.19 14.20 -12.41
N SER A 231 -0.13 14.53 -13.66
CA SER A 231 -0.29 15.91 -14.15
C SER A 231 -1.56 16.61 -13.66
N GLY A 232 -2.53 15.86 -13.17
CA GLY A 232 -3.76 16.40 -12.56
C GLY A 232 -3.60 16.73 -11.08
N THR A 233 -2.37 16.65 -10.54
CA THR A 233 -2.08 16.80 -9.12
C THR A 233 -1.07 17.91 -8.87
N HIS A 234 -1.35 18.76 -7.88
CA HIS A 234 -0.46 19.85 -7.48
C HIS A 234 -0.50 20.07 -5.97
N MET A 235 0.67 20.10 -5.33
CA MET A 235 0.88 20.48 -3.94
C MET A 235 1.16 22.00 -3.88
N TYR A 236 0.57 22.68 -2.90
CA TYR A 236 0.79 24.11 -2.70
C TYR A 236 0.97 24.44 -1.22
N GLY A 237 2.18 24.79 -0.81
CA GLY A 237 2.51 25.19 0.55
C GLY A 237 2.07 24.20 1.65
N GLY A 238 2.05 24.66 2.88
CA GLY A 238 1.73 23.87 4.06
C GLY A 238 0.23 23.55 4.24
N TYR A 239 -0.05 22.83 5.30
CA TYR A 239 -1.40 22.51 5.77
C TYR A 239 -1.84 23.50 6.86
N ILE A 240 -3.13 23.83 6.88
CA ILE A 240 -3.71 24.71 7.90
C ILE A 240 -3.71 24.00 9.26
N ILE A 241 -3.35 24.71 10.31
CA ILE A 241 -3.31 24.24 11.69
C ILE A 241 -4.28 25.09 12.52
N GLY A 242 -5.14 24.43 13.27
CA GLY A 242 -6.12 25.12 14.13
C GLY A 242 -7.15 25.93 13.36
N THR A 243 -7.73 26.91 14.03
CA THR A 243 -8.76 27.81 13.51
C THR A 243 -8.20 29.04 12.79
N ALA A 244 -6.89 29.10 12.52
CA ALA A 244 -6.31 30.17 11.70
C ALA A 244 -6.96 30.08 10.31
N ALA A 245 -8.06 30.81 10.16
CA ALA A 245 -8.83 30.88 8.95
C ALA A 245 -7.99 31.51 7.84
N GLN A 246 -7.36 30.67 7.05
CA GLN A 246 -7.08 31.10 5.68
C GLN A 246 -8.46 31.23 5.03
N ARG A 247 -8.71 32.38 4.42
CA ARG A 247 -9.92 32.59 3.64
C ARG A 247 -10.10 31.40 2.74
N PRO A 248 -11.28 30.74 2.73
CA PRO A 248 -11.53 29.63 1.82
C PRO A 248 -11.23 30.14 0.41
N ILE A 249 -10.37 29.45 -0.31
CA ILE A 249 -10.13 29.74 -1.71
C ILE A 249 -11.45 29.46 -2.40
N PRO A 250 -12.09 30.48 -3.06
CA PRO A 250 -13.38 30.27 -3.69
C PRO A 250 -13.22 29.18 -4.75
N LEU A 251 -13.98 28.11 -4.59
CA LEU A 251 -14.04 27.04 -5.55
C LEU A 251 -14.84 27.55 -6.74
N ARG A 252 -14.18 27.77 -7.87
CA ARG A 252 -14.86 27.88 -9.13
C ARG A 252 -15.15 26.47 -9.64
N VAL A 253 -16.33 25.99 -9.33
CA VAL A 253 -16.86 24.82 -10.01
C VAL A 253 -17.57 25.34 -11.26
N GLU A 254 -16.83 25.37 -12.34
CA GLU A 254 -17.45 25.45 -13.65
C GLU A 254 -18.06 24.08 -13.96
N SER A 255 -19.14 24.07 -14.74
CA SER A 255 -19.85 22.88 -15.15
C SER A 255 -18.91 21.69 -15.35
N GLN A 256 -19.14 20.63 -14.63
CA GLN A 256 -18.37 19.38 -14.60
C GLN A 256 -17.27 19.24 -15.68
N PRO A 257 -16.01 18.98 -15.28
CA PRO A 257 -15.51 18.67 -13.94
C PRO A 257 -15.19 19.92 -13.13
N PRO A 258 -15.19 19.84 -11.76
CA PRO A 258 -14.77 20.95 -10.91
C PRO A 258 -13.37 21.40 -11.27
N TYR A 259 -13.19 22.69 -11.44
CA TYR A 259 -11.95 23.30 -11.90
C TYR A 259 -11.34 24.19 -10.81
N PHE A 260 -10.04 24.01 -10.53
CA PHE A 260 -9.27 24.86 -9.60
C PHE A 260 -8.11 25.53 -10.30
N THR A 261 -7.93 26.79 -9.99
CA THR A 261 -6.76 27.56 -10.42
C THR A 261 -5.70 27.69 -9.32
N PHE A 262 -6.06 27.51 -8.05
CA PHE A 262 -5.18 27.70 -6.90
C PHE A 262 -5.30 26.58 -5.88
N GLY A 263 -4.27 26.42 -5.05
CA GLY A 263 -4.23 25.51 -3.91
C GLY A 263 -3.78 24.11 -4.26
N LYS A 264 -3.92 23.21 -3.27
CA LYS A 264 -3.65 21.80 -3.46
C LYS A 264 -4.81 21.16 -4.20
N PHE A 265 -4.55 20.56 -5.35
CA PHE A 265 -5.58 19.82 -6.07
C PHE A 265 -5.06 18.46 -6.54
N THR A 266 -5.98 17.55 -6.76
CA THR A 266 -5.72 16.24 -7.33
C THR A 266 -6.95 15.68 -8.04
N THR A 267 -6.82 14.53 -8.66
CA THR A 267 -7.89 13.80 -9.34
C THR A 267 -8.03 12.40 -8.78
N ALA A 268 -9.21 11.80 -8.93
CA ALA A 268 -9.41 10.41 -8.54
C ALA A 268 -8.49 9.46 -9.32
N TRP A 269 -8.22 9.78 -10.57
CA TRP A 269 -7.27 9.06 -11.41
C TRP A 269 -5.84 9.09 -10.85
N ASP A 270 -5.33 10.26 -10.51
CA ASP A 270 -3.95 10.42 -10.04
C ASP A 270 -3.74 9.78 -8.67
N LEU A 271 -4.68 9.93 -7.74
CA LEU A 271 -4.61 9.26 -6.44
C LEU A 271 -4.64 7.75 -6.59
N ALA A 272 -5.54 7.21 -7.40
CA ALA A 272 -5.59 5.78 -7.68
C ALA A 272 -4.28 5.30 -8.32
N ARG A 273 -3.72 6.07 -9.25
CA ARG A 273 -2.42 5.77 -9.85
C ARG A 273 -1.30 5.78 -8.81
N LEU A 274 -1.27 6.73 -7.89
CA LEU A 274 -0.27 6.79 -6.82
C LEU A 274 -0.32 5.55 -5.92
N HIS A 275 -1.51 5.10 -5.51
CA HIS A 275 -1.69 3.86 -4.76
C HIS A 275 -1.21 2.63 -5.56
N ARG A 276 -1.52 2.56 -6.86
CA ARG A 276 -1.05 1.48 -7.73
C ARG A 276 0.48 1.47 -7.88
N LEU A 277 1.10 2.66 -7.90
CA LEU A 277 2.55 2.79 -7.94
C LEU A 277 3.20 2.19 -6.68
N PHE A 278 2.69 2.50 -5.49
CA PHE A 278 3.15 1.87 -4.24
C PHE A 278 2.91 0.37 -4.24
N HIS A 279 1.74 -0.08 -4.69
CA HIS A 279 1.42 -1.51 -4.76
C HIS A 279 2.42 -2.26 -5.64
N ARG A 280 2.72 -1.78 -6.84
CA ARG A 280 3.69 -2.39 -7.75
C ARG A 280 5.12 -2.31 -7.22
N ALA A 281 5.51 -1.18 -6.63
CA ALA A 281 6.83 -1.00 -6.06
C ALA A 281 7.09 -1.93 -4.86
N ALA A 282 6.06 -2.32 -4.11
CA ALA A 282 6.18 -3.26 -2.98
C ALA A 282 6.79 -4.62 -3.37
N VAL A 283 6.74 -4.98 -4.66
CA VAL A 283 7.35 -6.20 -5.20
C VAL A 283 8.49 -5.92 -6.18
N GLY A 284 8.98 -4.68 -6.23
CA GLY A 284 10.14 -4.29 -7.04
C GLY A 284 9.82 -3.99 -8.50
N THR A 285 8.57 -3.63 -8.82
CA THR A 285 8.16 -3.31 -10.20
C THR A 285 7.53 -1.91 -10.31
N GLY A 286 7.43 -1.41 -11.52
CA GLY A 286 6.78 -0.13 -11.81
C GLY A 286 7.73 1.07 -11.83
N SER A 287 7.16 2.26 -12.06
CA SER A 287 7.94 3.48 -12.31
C SER A 287 8.60 4.06 -11.05
N LEU A 288 8.09 3.79 -9.85
CA LEU A 288 8.77 4.19 -8.61
C LEU A 288 10.18 3.59 -8.50
N MET A 289 10.38 2.38 -9.04
CA MET A 289 11.69 1.73 -9.03
C MET A 289 12.71 2.37 -9.99
N ARG A 290 12.26 3.29 -10.84
CA ARG A 290 13.10 4.02 -11.81
C ARG A 290 13.30 5.49 -11.44
N LEU A 291 12.72 5.94 -10.33
CA LEU A 291 12.94 7.30 -9.84
C LEU A 291 14.40 7.49 -9.41
N PRO A 292 15.02 8.63 -9.72
CA PRO A 292 16.27 9.02 -9.10
C PRO A 292 16.12 9.06 -7.57
N GLY A 293 17.12 8.54 -6.85
CA GLY A 293 17.08 8.53 -5.38
C GLY A 293 16.79 7.17 -4.76
N GLN A 294 16.85 6.07 -5.54
CA GLN A 294 16.83 4.67 -5.05
C GLN A 294 15.61 4.30 -4.18
N PHE A 295 14.41 4.70 -4.57
CA PHE A 295 13.20 4.20 -3.92
C PHE A 295 13.15 2.66 -4.00
N THR A 296 12.95 1.99 -2.87
CA THR A 296 13.08 0.53 -2.75
C THR A 296 11.74 -0.17 -2.56
N PRO A 297 11.66 -1.49 -2.80
CA PRO A 297 10.47 -2.27 -2.44
C PRO A 297 10.13 -2.20 -0.94
N SER A 298 11.15 -2.08 -0.09
CA SER A 298 10.99 -1.91 1.36
C SER A 298 10.26 -0.62 1.71
N ASP A 299 10.55 0.48 0.98
CA ASP A 299 9.91 1.78 1.20
C ASP A 299 8.43 1.73 0.84
N ALA A 300 8.11 1.13 -0.31
CA ALA A 300 6.72 0.92 -0.72
C ALA A 300 5.94 0.06 0.30
N ARG A 301 6.53 -1.05 0.77
CA ARG A 301 5.91 -1.89 1.79
C ARG A 301 5.71 -1.17 3.12
N TYR A 302 6.62 -0.25 3.47
CA TYR A 302 6.49 0.58 4.67
C TYR A 302 5.36 1.62 4.55
N VAL A 303 5.21 2.28 3.38
CA VAL A 303 4.05 3.16 3.12
C VAL A 303 2.75 2.37 3.26
N LEU A 304 2.64 1.21 2.60
CA LEU A 304 1.44 0.38 2.66
C LEU A 304 1.16 -0.12 4.09
N TYR A 305 2.20 -0.48 4.85
CA TYR A 305 2.07 -0.81 6.27
C TYR A 305 1.49 0.36 7.07
N THR A 306 1.99 1.57 6.85
CA THR A 306 1.53 2.76 7.55
C THR A 306 0.07 3.07 7.21
N LEU A 307 -0.34 2.89 5.93
CA LEU A 307 -1.72 3.05 5.48
C LEU A 307 -2.67 1.99 6.05
N ALA A 308 -2.19 0.77 6.32
CA ALA A 308 -2.98 -0.26 6.99
C ALA A 308 -3.36 0.11 8.45
N HIS A 309 -2.65 1.10 9.03
CA HIS A 309 -2.87 1.61 10.38
C HIS A 309 -3.50 3.01 10.39
N ALA A 310 -3.99 3.51 9.24
CA ALA A 310 -4.66 4.80 9.17
C ALA A 310 -5.86 4.84 10.14
N ARG A 311 -5.96 5.95 10.89
CA ARG A 311 -7.02 6.17 11.88
C ARG A 311 -8.00 7.25 11.41
N ASP A 312 -8.63 6.99 10.29
CA ASP A 312 -9.66 7.85 9.70
C ASP A 312 -10.80 6.97 9.14
N PRO A 313 -11.48 6.18 9.99
CA PRO A 313 -12.46 5.18 9.57
C PRO A 313 -13.77 5.80 9.08
N GLY A 314 -14.62 4.95 8.52
CA GLY A 314 -16.00 5.28 8.19
C GLY A 314 -16.22 5.86 6.80
N LYS A 315 -15.23 5.70 5.90
CA LYS A 315 -15.31 6.13 4.49
C LYS A 315 -15.27 4.93 3.53
N LEU A 316 -14.16 4.64 2.89
CA LEU A 316 -14.05 3.43 2.04
C LEU A 316 -14.30 2.14 2.83
N ASP A 317 -13.85 2.08 4.06
CA ASP A 317 -14.02 0.95 4.98
C ASP A 317 -15.43 0.83 5.58
N ARG A 318 -16.28 1.85 5.46
CA ARG A 318 -17.58 1.96 6.14
C ARG A 318 -18.47 0.71 6.08
N TYR A 319 -18.50 0.03 4.95
CA TYR A 319 -19.36 -1.13 4.72
C TYR A 319 -18.59 -2.41 4.41
N ILE A 320 -17.25 -2.37 4.39
CA ILE A 320 -16.40 -3.51 4.09
C ILE A 320 -15.30 -3.74 5.11
N GLY A 321 -15.00 -2.75 5.96
CA GLY A 321 -13.87 -2.84 6.92
C GLY A 321 -14.07 -3.92 8.00
N ALA A 322 -15.30 -4.27 8.32
CA ALA A 322 -15.62 -5.36 9.25
C ALA A 322 -15.72 -6.73 8.58
N GLU A 323 -15.65 -6.82 7.24
CA GLU A 323 -15.73 -8.10 6.54
C GLU A 323 -14.45 -8.92 6.80
N ARG A 324 -14.66 -10.18 7.19
CA ARG A 324 -13.53 -11.08 7.51
C ARG A 324 -12.62 -11.28 6.30
N GLY A 325 -11.35 -10.99 6.48
CA GLY A 325 -10.34 -11.17 5.45
C GLY A 325 -10.21 -10.00 4.47
N VAL A 326 -10.90 -8.88 4.75
CA VAL A 326 -10.73 -7.62 4.01
C VAL A 326 -9.77 -6.71 4.77
N SER A 327 -8.90 -6.03 4.02
CA SER A 327 -8.03 -4.95 4.51
C SER A 327 -8.21 -3.72 3.63
N VAL A 328 -8.33 -2.55 4.24
CA VAL A 328 -8.41 -1.27 3.54
C VAL A 328 -7.18 -0.44 3.91
N LEU A 329 -6.30 -0.22 2.96
CA LEU A 329 -5.08 0.58 3.11
C LEU A 329 -5.32 1.91 2.41
N HIS A 330 -5.64 2.96 3.17
CA HIS A 330 -6.18 4.17 2.59
C HIS A 330 -5.59 5.46 3.18
N LYS A 331 -5.80 6.56 2.47
CA LYS A 331 -5.56 7.92 2.96
C LYS A 331 -6.75 8.79 2.63
N ALA A 332 -7.45 9.19 3.66
CA ALA A 332 -8.55 10.14 3.56
C ALA A 332 -8.07 11.59 3.61
N GLY A 333 -8.94 12.48 3.17
CA GLY A 333 -8.75 13.93 3.26
C GLY A 333 -10.09 14.67 3.26
N TRP A 334 -10.19 15.70 4.09
CA TRP A 334 -11.39 16.50 4.17
C TRP A 334 -11.09 17.96 4.53
N ILE A 335 -11.92 18.84 4.02
CA ILE A 335 -12.11 20.25 4.37
C ILE A 335 -13.60 20.52 4.33
N THR A 336 -14.05 21.73 4.66
CA THR A 336 -15.48 22.07 4.76
C THR A 336 -16.31 21.57 3.57
N HIS A 337 -15.87 21.80 2.35
CA HIS A 337 -16.62 21.47 1.14
C HIS A 337 -16.17 20.21 0.41
N ALA A 338 -15.02 19.63 0.77
CA ALA A 338 -14.48 18.45 0.10
C ALA A 338 -14.21 17.33 1.09
N ARG A 339 -14.59 16.10 0.70
CA ARG A 339 -14.35 14.91 1.51
C ARG A 339 -14.01 13.74 0.62
N HIS A 340 -12.83 13.19 0.81
CA HIS A 340 -12.23 12.22 -0.10
C HIS A 340 -11.72 11.02 0.66
N ASP A 341 -11.66 9.88 -0.05
CA ASP A 341 -10.86 8.76 0.39
C ASP A 341 -10.30 7.99 -0.80
N SER A 342 -9.06 7.55 -0.70
CA SER A 342 -8.36 6.81 -1.73
C SER A 342 -7.53 5.69 -1.12
N GLY A 343 -7.60 4.49 -1.68
CA GLY A 343 -6.89 3.36 -1.10
C GLY A 343 -6.88 2.10 -1.93
N LEU A 344 -6.21 1.11 -1.37
CA LEU A 344 -6.17 -0.27 -1.83
C LEU A 344 -7.03 -1.12 -0.91
N VAL A 345 -7.90 -1.92 -1.48
CA VAL A 345 -8.69 -2.92 -0.77
C VAL A 345 -8.18 -4.30 -1.16
N PHE A 346 -7.82 -5.07 -0.15
CA PHE A 346 -7.38 -6.46 -0.29
C PHE A 346 -8.44 -7.39 0.26
N TRP A 347 -8.72 -8.49 -0.46
CA TRP A 347 -9.59 -9.56 -0.01
C TRP A 347 -9.04 -10.92 -0.46
N LYS A 348 -9.64 -12.01 -0.02
CA LYS A 348 -9.12 -13.38 -0.25
C LYS A 348 -8.72 -13.67 -1.70
N GLN A 349 -9.39 -13.09 -2.69
CA GLN A 349 -9.23 -13.42 -4.11
C GLN A 349 -8.44 -12.37 -4.91
N GLY A 350 -8.06 -11.23 -4.33
CA GLY A 350 -7.35 -10.18 -5.05
C GLY A 350 -7.13 -8.87 -4.30
N ALA A 351 -6.94 -7.83 -5.08
CA ALA A 351 -6.87 -6.46 -4.62
C ALA A 351 -7.47 -5.51 -5.67
N PHE A 352 -8.10 -4.43 -5.23
CA PHE A 352 -8.52 -3.33 -6.11
C PHE A 352 -8.10 -1.98 -5.53
N VAL A 353 -7.88 -1.02 -6.40
CA VAL A 353 -7.75 0.38 -6.03
C VAL A 353 -9.11 1.05 -6.14
N VAL A 354 -9.41 1.93 -5.19
CA VAL A 354 -10.62 2.75 -5.19
C VAL A 354 -10.30 4.15 -4.71
N THR A 355 -10.80 5.14 -5.44
CA THR A 355 -10.74 6.55 -5.07
C THR A 355 -12.10 7.16 -5.25
N VAL A 356 -12.59 7.84 -4.22
CA VAL A 356 -13.82 8.61 -4.25
C VAL A 356 -13.53 10.01 -3.77
N MET A 357 -13.77 10.97 -4.61
CA MET A 357 -13.63 12.41 -4.34
C MET A 357 -15.01 13.07 -4.44
N THR A 358 -15.32 13.91 -3.49
CA THR A 358 -16.63 14.57 -3.45
C THR A 358 -16.46 16.04 -3.13
N TRP A 359 -17.41 16.80 -3.62
CA TRP A 359 -17.58 18.20 -3.27
C TRP A 359 -19.05 18.48 -2.91
N ASN A 360 -19.27 19.37 -1.96
CA ASN A 360 -20.62 19.87 -1.64
C ASN A 360 -20.55 21.39 -1.46
N TRP A 361 -21.53 22.10 -2.01
CA TRP A 361 -21.64 23.57 -1.93
C TRP A 361 -21.89 24.05 -0.49
N GLY A 362 -22.57 23.24 0.32
CA GLY A 362 -22.69 23.41 1.76
C GLY A 362 -21.50 22.77 2.47
N GLU A 363 -21.75 21.81 3.36
CA GLU A 363 -20.71 21.03 4.05
C GLU A 363 -20.63 19.61 3.49
N ALA A 364 -19.43 19.14 3.18
CA ALA A 364 -19.19 17.75 2.78
C ALA A 364 -19.20 16.86 4.03
N GLY A 365 -20.34 16.31 4.35
CA GLY A 365 -20.60 15.52 5.55
C GLY A 365 -20.71 14.02 5.30
N ALA A 366 -21.56 13.37 6.09
CA ALA A 366 -21.76 11.92 6.10
C ALA A 366 -22.20 11.34 4.73
N SER A 367 -22.89 12.11 3.89
CA SER A 367 -23.28 11.67 2.53
C SER A 367 -22.07 11.29 1.66
N SER A 368 -20.93 12.00 1.80
CA SER A 368 -19.68 11.70 1.14
C SER A 368 -19.11 10.35 1.59
N ASP A 369 -19.09 10.11 2.90
CA ASP A 369 -18.62 8.85 3.50
C ASP A 369 -19.50 7.67 3.10
N VAL A 370 -20.81 7.88 3.07
CA VAL A 370 -21.79 6.88 2.60
C VAL A 370 -21.55 6.54 1.12
N LEU A 371 -21.30 7.54 0.27
CA LEU A 371 -20.99 7.31 -1.14
C LEU A 371 -19.70 6.50 -1.29
N ALA A 372 -18.63 6.91 -0.59
CA ALA A 372 -17.33 6.22 -0.65
C ALA A 372 -17.48 4.74 -0.24
N GLY A 373 -18.13 4.47 0.87
CA GLY A 373 -18.35 3.11 1.35
C GLY A 373 -19.27 2.28 0.45
N ARG A 374 -20.31 2.89 -0.14
CA ARG A 374 -21.18 2.18 -1.11
C ARG A 374 -20.45 1.81 -2.38
N ILE A 375 -19.58 2.68 -2.90
CA ILE A 375 -18.76 2.40 -4.08
C ILE A 375 -17.75 1.29 -3.75
N ALA A 376 -17.04 1.35 -2.63
CA ALA A 376 -16.10 0.31 -2.22
C ALA A 376 -16.80 -1.06 -2.08
N ARG A 377 -18.00 -1.09 -1.47
CA ARG A 377 -18.82 -2.31 -1.35
C ARG A 377 -19.30 -2.83 -2.70
N ALA A 378 -19.73 -1.94 -3.61
CA ALA A 378 -20.15 -2.35 -4.95
C ALA A 378 -19.00 -2.98 -5.72
N ALA A 379 -17.80 -2.40 -5.65
CA ALA A 379 -16.59 -2.94 -6.25
C ALA A 379 -16.23 -4.31 -5.66
N LEU A 380 -16.17 -4.44 -4.33
CA LEU A 380 -15.86 -5.70 -3.68
C LEU A 380 -16.82 -6.82 -4.08
N ARG A 381 -18.13 -6.54 -4.08
CA ARG A 381 -19.15 -7.51 -4.53
C ARG A 381 -18.98 -7.90 -5.99
N ARG A 382 -18.76 -6.90 -6.87
CA ARG A 382 -18.57 -7.16 -8.30
C ARG A 382 -17.34 -8.04 -8.55
N TYR A 383 -16.20 -7.67 -7.98
CA TYR A 383 -14.96 -8.40 -8.20
C TYR A 383 -14.96 -9.78 -7.54
N SER A 384 -15.60 -9.94 -6.38
CA SER A 384 -15.80 -11.26 -5.78
C SER A 384 -16.66 -12.19 -6.62
N ALA A 385 -17.70 -11.65 -7.29
CA ALA A 385 -18.59 -12.43 -8.15
C ALA A 385 -17.93 -12.90 -9.46
N VAL A 386 -16.93 -12.15 -9.95
CA VAL A 386 -16.23 -12.47 -11.21
C VAL A 386 -14.84 -13.08 -11.01
N ALA A 387 -14.38 -13.18 -9.75
CA ALA A 387 -13.09 -13.75 -9.42
C ALA A 387 -13.00 -15.21 -9.93
N GLY A 388 -11.96 -15.51 -10.70
CA GLY A 388 -11.74 -16.83 -11.29
C GLY A 388 -12.49 -17.07 -12.61
N ARG A 389 -13.37 -16.19 -13.06
CA ARG A 389 -13.94 -16.26 -14.42
C ARG A 389 -12.94 -15.68 -15.42
N ARG A 390 -12.66 -16.41 -16.51
CA ARG A 390 -11.97 -15.81 -17.66
C ARG A 390 -12.87 -14.71 -18.23
N PRO A 391 -12.32 -13.57 -18.72
CA PRO A 391 -13.11 -12.61 -19.47
C PRO A 391 -13.77 -13.33 -20.65
N ASP A 392 -15.07 -13.23 -20.78
CA ASP A 392 -15.76 -13.70 -21.98
C ASP A 392 -15.36 -12.74 -23.12
N PRO A 393 -14.73 -13.23 -24.20
CA PRO A 393 -14.39 -12.39 -25.35
C PRO A 393 -15.59 -11.71 -25.98
N HIS A 394 -16.80 -12.22 -25.76
CA HIS A 394 -18.05 -11.70 -26.31
C HIS A 394 -18.83 -10.77 -25.36
N GLU A 395 -18.36 -10.56 -24.12
CA GLU A 395 -18.96 -9.58 -23.18
C GLU A 395 -18.93 -8.15 -23.74
N TRP A 396 -18.15 -7.92 -24.82
CA TRP A 396 -17.99 -6.66 -25.55
C TRP A 396 -19.04 -6.43 -26.63
N LEU A 397 -19.70 -7.47 -27.11
CA LEU A 397 -20.54 -7.43 -28.31
C LEU A 397 -22.04 -7.24 -28.04
N ILE A 398 -22.46 -7.11 -26.79
CA ILE A 398 -23.89 -7.02 -26.44
C ILE A 398 -24.36 -5.57 -26.20
N GLN A 399 -23.65 -4.56 -26.65
CA GLN A 399 -24.18 -3.17 -26.66
C GLN A 399 -23.49 -2.34 -27.75
N SER A 400 -23.75 -2.65 -29.00
CA SER A 400 -23.72 -1.67 -30.11
C SER A 400 -25.15 -1.25 -30.42
#